data_1804ad666cce44cb58b616d688ee3c4c
#
_entry.id   1804ad666cce44cb58b616d688ee3c4c
#
_cell.length_a   1.000
_cell.length_b   1.000
_cell.length_c   1.000
_cell.angle_alpha   90.00
_cell.angle_beta   90.00
_cell.angle_gamma   90.00
#
_symmetry.space_group_name_H-M   'P 1'
#
loop_
_entity.id
_entity.type
_entity.pdbx_description
1 polymer ?
#
loop_
_entity_poly.entity_id
_entity_poly.type
_entity_poly.pdbx_seq_one_letter_code
_entity_poly.pdbx_strand_id
1 'polypeptide(L)'
;HRGTGAYHRAFSVLLFDNQKRLLLQRRASDKVTFPGVWANSCCSHPLHCDEEMEEADAIGSKRAAVRKLEQELGIAPGQVPLDSFHFITKMRYSSRMNETWTEREIDHILVIQADVDLDPNPNEISEIKWVSEEELEALLIDEEQTEGVIAPWFRCIAARVMDETWWDAVGDADALAELVDGKIHDMGDVSHLLPDAQGADLMTSLAEVKPLVEARIERALTHTSHPRLSGAMMHLVEGGGKRLRACIPWMVAKAVGDTHAGLLDVGAAIETIHNFTLVHDDIMDDDDIRRGRNAVHIEYDLPTAINAGDAMLAIAFEAMAVAEGIEHAMLPFLVKRIGRMVRRVSEGQQLDIDFETMGSVSED
;
A
#
# COMPACT_ATOMS: atom_id res chain seq x y z
N HIS A 1 -2.38 -23.86 12.31
CA HIS A 1 -3.06 -24.18 13.56
C HIS A 1 -4.56 -24.39 13.31
N ARG A 2 -5.17 -25.36 14.02
CA ARG A 2 -6.62 -25.53 13.99
C ARG A 2 -7.26 -24.66 15.08
N GLY A 3 -8.13 -23.73 14.72
CA GLY A 3 -8.83 -22.86 15.66
C GLY A 3 -8.01 -21.67 16.18
N THR A 4 -8.27 -21.23 17.42
CA THR A 4 -7.62 -20.10 18.08
C THR A 4 -6.23 -20.43 18.63
N GLY A 5 -5.30 -20.90 17.77
CA GLY A 5 -3.92 -21.24 18.14
C GLY A 5 -3.15 -20.05 18.73
N ALA A 6 -2.10 -20.35 19.53
CA ALA A 6 -1.17 -19.34 20.01
C ALA A 6 -0.34 -18.76 18.85
N TYR A 7 0.13 -17.53 19.01
CA TYR A 7 1.16 -16.97 18.13
C TYR A 7 2.46 -17.74 18.30
N HIS A 8 3.15 -18.00 17.21
CA HIS A 8 4.45 -18.62 17.20
C HIS A 8 5.48 -17.73 16.51
N ARG A 9 6.74 -17.98 16.77
CA ARG A 9 7.83 -17.20 16.21
C ARG A 9 8.09 -17.64 14.77
N ALA A 10 8.20 -16.65 13.88
CA ALA A 10 8.55 -16.80 12.48
C ALA A 10 9.66 -15.82 12.10
N PHE A 11 10.17 -15.94 10.89
CA PHE A 11 11.05 -14.95 10.27
C PHE A 11 10.76 -14.84 8.78
N SER A 12 10.95 -13.63 8.27
CA SER A 12 10.93 -13.30 6.85
C SER A 12 12.28 -12.72 6.43
N VAL A 13 12.90 -13.30 5.41
CA VAL A 13 14.14 -12.80 4.81
C VAL A 13 13.80 -11.97 3.57
N LEU A 14 14.37 -10.79 3.49
CA LEU A 14 14.40 -9.93 2.31
C LEU A 14 15.83 -9.94 1.79
N LEU A 15 16.10 -10.78 0.78
CA LEU A 15 17.42 -10.94 0.15
C LEU A 15 17.50 -10.05 -1.08
N PHE A 16 18.45 -9.12 -1.06
CA PHE A 16 18.75 -8.22 -2.16
C PHE A 16 20.09 -8.62 -2.84
N ASP A 17 20.15 -8.48 -4.15
CA ASP A 17 21.40 -8.59 -4.89
C ASP A 17 22.21 -7.26 -4.85
N ASN A 18 23.40 -7.25 -5.47
CA ASN A 18 24.23 -6.04 -5.56
C ASN A 18 23.65 -4.93 -6.46
N GLN A 19 22.57 -5.21 -7.21
CA GLN A 19 21.80 -4.23 -7.98
C GLN A 19 20.58 -3.72 -7.19
N LYS A 20 20.50 -4.08 -5.90
CA LYS A 20 19.37 -3.77 -5.01
C LYS A 20 18.04 -4.35 -5.51
N ARG A 21 18.04 -5.48 -6.23
CA ARG A 21 16.81 -6.18 -6.57
C ARG A 21 16.46 -7.19 -5.49
N LEU A 22 15.19 -7.23 -5.10
CA LEU A 22 14.66 -8.17 -4.11
C LEU A 22 14.36 -9.53 -4.76
N LEU A 23 14.83 -10.62 -4.16
CA LEU A 23 14.45 -11.96 -4.56
C LEU A 23 13.05 -12.30 -4.03
N LEU A 24 12.15 -12.61 -4.93
CA LEU A 24 10.85 -13.22 -4.65
C LEU A 24 10.87 -14.70 -4.96
N GLN A 25 10.10 -15.50 -4.19
CA GLN A 25 9.86 -16.90 -4.47
C GLN A 25 8.37 -17.18 -4.63
N ARG A 26 8.03 -18.08 -5.55
CA ARG A 26 6.70 -18.67 -5.65
C ARG A 26 6.68 -20.00 -4.93
N ARG A 27 5.83 -20.15 -3.93
CA ARG A 27 5.72 -21.38 -3.14
C ARG A 27 5.25 -22.54 -4.02
N ALA A 28 5.81 -23.74 -3.81
CA ALA A 28 5.40 -24.91 -4.57
C ALA A 28 3.90 -25.22 -4.37
N SER A 29 3.27 -25.81 -5.40
CA SER A 29 1.83 -26.17 -5.39
C SER A 29 1.47 -27.20 -4.31
N ASP A 30 2.44 -28.00 -3.88
CA ASP A 30 2.27 -29.09 -2.91
C ASP A 30 2.48 -28.63 -1.44
N LYS A 31 2.75 -27.33 -1.22
CA LYS A 31 2.86 -26.79 0.15
C LYS A 31 1.54 -26.91 0.88
N VAL A 32 1.59 -27.29 2.17
CA VAL A 32 0.43 -27.48 3.03
C VAL A 32 -0.30 -26.16 3.29
N THR A 33 0.46 -25.07 3.44
CA THR A 33 -0.08 -23.72 3.68
C THR A 33 0.33 -22.80 2.56
N PHE A 34 -0.63 -22.00 2.07
CA PHE A 34 -0.44 -20.99 1.03
C PHE A 34 0.33 -21.50 -0.20
N PRO A 35 -0.12 -22.57 -0.88
CA PRO A 35 0.52 -23.06 -2.10
C PRO A 35 0.39 -22.05 -3.24
N GLY A 36 1.42 -21.97 -4.09
CA GLY A 36 1.39 -21.20 -5.34
C GLY A 36 1.43 -19.68 -5.18
N VAL A 37 1.49 -19.14 -3.96
CA VAL A 37 1.58 -17.69 -3.75
C VAL A 37 3.02 -17.19 -3.90
N TRP A 38 3.18 -15.96 -4.36
CA TRP A 38 4.43 -15.22 -4.34
C TRP A 38 4.72 -14.69 -2.94
N ALA A 39 5.93 -14.82 -2.48
CA ALA A 39 6.40 -14.37 -1.17
C ALA A 39 7.80 -13.75 -1.26
N ASN A 40 8.23 -13.15 -0.15
CA ASN A 40 9.60 -12.71 0.05
C ASN A 40 10.61 -13.89 -0.09
N SER A 41 11.89 -13.59 -0.06
CA SER A 41 12.97 -14.54 -0.42
C SER A 41 12.94 -15.85 0.37
N CYS A 42 12.63 -15.78 1.67
CA CYS A 42 12.41 -16.96 2.52
C CYS A 42 11.54 -16.57 3.71
N CYS A 43 10.56 -17.40 4.04
CA CYS A 43 9.75 -17.27 5.24
C CYS A 43 9.56 -18.63 5.91
N SER A 44 9.86 -18.72 7.21
CA SER A 44 9.80 -19.99 7.94
C SER A 44 9.86 -19.77 9.46
N HIS A 45 10.12 -20.86 10.18
CA HIS A 45 10.12 -20.88 11.64
C HIS A 45 11.46 -21.35 12.20
N PRO A 46 11.96 -20.74 13.29
CA PRO A 46 13.04 -21.32 14.08
C PRO A 46 12.62 -22.65 14.69
N LEU A 47 13.55 -23.59 14.73
CA LEU A 47 13.39 -24.84 15.46
C LEU A 47 13.42 -24.59 16.97
N HIS A 48 12.77 -25.50 17.73
CA HIS A 48 12.83 -25.45 19.19
C HIS A 48 14.13 -26.13 19.69
N CYS A 49 15.27 -25.50 19.39
CA CYS A 49 16.60 -25.87 19.90
C CYS A 49 17.31 -24.63 20.43
N ASP A 50 18.27 -24.81 21.31
CA ASP A 50 18.90 -23.68 22.02
C ASP A 50 19.49 -22.63 21.06
N GLU A 51 20.08 -23.07 19.95
CA GLU A 51 20.75 -22.21 18.98
C GLU A 51 19.78 -21.32 18.20
N GLU A 52 18.58 -21.84 17.84
CA GLU A 52 17.56 -21.08 17.11
C GLU A 52 16.54 -20.41 18.04
N MET A 53 16.60 -20.67 19.35
CA MET A 53 15.76 -20.00 20.37
C MET A 53 16.39 -18.77 20.98
N GLU A 54 17.65 -18.48 20.69
CA GLU A 54 18.36 -17.29 21.19
C GLU A 54 17.76 -16.00 20.63
N GLU A 55 17.42 -15.05 21.53
CA GLU A 55 16.67 -13.82 21.13
C GLU A 55 17.57 -12.60 20.93
N ALA A 56 18.80 -12.61 21.48
CA ALA A 56 19.71 -11.46 21.34
C ALA A 56 19.96 -11.16 19.87
N ASP A 57 19.67 -9.92 19.44
CA ASP A 57 19.80 -9.47 18.06
C ASP A 57 19.13 -10.42 17.02
N ALA A 58 18.04 -11.07 17.42
CA ALA A 58 17.35 -12.09 16.64
C ALA A 58 18.29 -13.22 16.10
N ILE A 59 19.40 -13.52 16.78
CA ILE A 59 20.43 -14.43 16.27
C ILE A 59 19.88 -15.84 15.99
N GLY A 60 18.92 -16.31 16.79
CA GLY A 60 18.24 -17.57 16.55
C GLY A 60 17.46 -17.58 15.24
N SER A 61 16.75 -16.48 14.92
CA SER A 61 16.06 -16.31 13.64
C SER A 61 17.06 -16.19 12.47
N LYS A 62 18.19 -15.53 12.64
CA LYS A 62 19.27 -15.47 11.62
C LYS A 62 19.85 -16.85 11.33
N ARG A 63 20.10 -17.69 12.36
CA ARG A 63 20.56 -19.08 12.19
C ARG A 63 19.52 -19.93 11.45
N ALA A 64 18.24 -19.80 11.82
CA ALA A 64 17.16 -20.47 11.11
C ALA A 64 17.04 -20.00 9.66
N ALA A 65 17.27 -18.71 9.39
CA ALA A 65 17.28 -18.15 8.04
C ALA A 65 18.38 -18.76 7.17
N VAL A 66 19.62 -18.83 7.67
CA VAL A 66 20.73 -19.48 6.94
C VAL A 66 20.38 -20.94 6.59
N ARG A 67 19.89 -21.72 7.57
CA ARG A 67 19.48 -23.11 7.35
C ARG A 67 18.38 -23.22 6.29
N LYS A 68 17.39 -22.32 6.31
CA LYS A 68 16.24 -22.39 5.40
C LYS A 68 16.59 -21.88 4.00
N LEU A 69 17.45 -20.89 3.88
CA LEU A 69 17.98 -20.44 2.58
C LEU A 69 18.73 -21.58 1.88
N GLU A 70 19.52 -22.36 2.62
CA GLU A 70 20.15 -23.57 2.07
C GLU A 70 19.12 -24.62 1.64
N GLN A 71 18.12 -24.91 2.49
CA GLN A 71 17.12 -25.95 2.22
C GLN A 71 16.14 -25.60 1.09
N GLU A 72 15.74 -24.33 0.98
CA GLU A 72 14.73 -23.89 0.03
C GLU A 72 15.34 -23.38 -1.28
N LEU A 73 16.42 -22.61 -1.21
CA LEU A 73 17.03 -21.92 -2.35
C LEU A 73 18.39 -22.48 -2.77
N GLY A 74 18.93 -23.49 -2.04
CA GLY A 74 20.24 -24.04 -2.31
C GLY A 74 21.42 -23.12 -2.01
N ILE A 75 21.19 -22.01 -1.31
CA ILE A 75 22.22 -21.01 -1.01
C ILE A 75 23.18 -21.56 0.03
N ALA A 76 24.46 -21.71 -0.33
CA ALA A 76 25.47 -22.20 0.62
C ALA A 76 25.62 -21.23 1.80
N PRO A 77 25.69 -21.73 3.07
CA PRO A 77 25.80 -20.87 4.27
C PRO A 77 26.94 -19.85 4.23
N GLY A 78 28.03 -20.17 3.54
CA GLY A 78 29.16 -19.25 3.37
C GLY A 78 28.88 -18.03 2.50
N GLN A 79 27.82 -18.05 1.70
CA GLN A 79 27.38 -16.91 0.88
C GLN A 79 26.49 -15.93 1.66
N VAL A 80 25.91 -16.39 2.77
CA VAL A 80 25.00 -15.63 3.64
C VAL A 80 25.43 -15.74 5.11
N PRO A 81 26.62 -15.21 5.47
CA PRO A 81 27.12 -15.30 6.85
C PRO A 81 26.20 -14.56 7.82
N LEU A 82 26.11 -15.01 9.07
CA LEU A 82 25.20 -14.48 10.08
C LEU A 82 25.31 -12.96 10.29
N ASP A 83 26.53 -12.45 10.22
CA ASP A 83 26.82 -11.03 10.44
C ASP A 83 26.31 -10.12 9.29
N SER A 84 25.95 -10.71 8.15
CA SER A 84 25.37 -9.97 7.03
C SER A 84 23.85 -9.79 7.14
N PHE A 85 23.21 -10.45 8.11
CA PHE A 85 21.78 -10.24 8.34
C PHE A 85 21.53 -9.08 9.28
N HIS A 86 20.70 -8.16 8.86
CA HIS A 86 20.18 -7.05 9.66
C HIS A 86 18.77 -7.38 10.13
N PHE A 87 18.56 -7.48 11.44
CA PHE A 87 17.23 -7.56 12.03
C PHE A 87 16.66 -6.15 12.13
N ILE A 88 15.52 -5.87 11.50
CA ILE A 88 14.95 -4.54 11.43
C ILE A 88 13.79 -4.36 12.41
N THR A 89 12.79 -5.24 12.34
CA THR A 89 11.58 -5.10 13.14
C THR A 89 10.84 -6.42 13.29
N LYS A 90 9.71 -6.39 14.02
CA LYS A 90 8.79 -7.53 14.14
C LYS A 90 7.41 -7.15 13.64
N MET A 91 6.74 -8.12 13.04
CA MET A 91 5.35 -8.02 12.63
C MET A 91 4.52 -9.12 13.29
N ARG A 92 3.34 -8.77 13.79
CA ARG A 92 2.37 -9.75 14.31
C ARG A 92 1.17 -9.79 13.39
N TYR A 93 0.79 -10.99 12.92
CA TYR A 93 -0.39 -11.16 12.08
C TYR A 93 -1.08 -12.52 12.30
N SER A 94 -2.31 -12.60 11.82
CA SER A 94 -3.06 -13.84 11.64
C SER A 94 -3.56 -13.92 10.20
N SER A 95 -3.32 -15.03 9.52
CA SER A 95 -3.83 -15.26 8.16
C SER A 95 -4.47 -16.63 8.04
N ARG A 96 -5.77 -16.65 7.74
CA ARG A 96 -6.51 -17.88 7.47
C ARG A 96 -6.42 -18.19 5.99
N MET A 97 -5.90 -19.36 5.67
CA MET A 97 -5.89 -19.87 4.30
C MET A 97 -7.23 -20.55 3.94
N ASN A 98 -7.76 -21.34 4.88
CA ASN A 98 -9.04 -22.06 4.72
C ASN A 98 -9.63 -22.44 6.09
N GLU A 99 -10.69 -23.23 6.12
CA GLU A 99 -11.35 -23.65 7.37
C GLU A 99 -10.44 -24.46 8.31
N THR A 100 -9.38 -25.09 7.79
CA THR A 100 -8.47 -25.97 8.53
C THR A 100 -7.18 -25.28 8.97
N TRP A 101 -6.63 -24.40 8.13
CA TRP A 101 -5.29 -23.83 8.30
C TRP A 101 -5.34 -22.31 8.52
N THR A 102 -4.74 -21.88 9.60
CA THR A 102 -4.51 -20.47 9.94
C THR A 102 -3.07 -20.33 10.45
N GLU A 103 -2.33 -19.40 9.90
CA GLU A 103 -1.04 -18.97 10.44
C GLU A 103 -1.25 -17.81 11.41
N ARG A 104 -0.52 -17.83 12.55
CA ARG A 104 -0.53 -16.77 13.56
C ARG A 104 0.89 -16.57 14.03
N GLU A 105 1.50 -15.49 13.62
CA GLU A 105 2.94 -15.33 13.71
C GLU A 105 3.37 -14.03 14.35
N ILE A 106 4.50 -14.09 15.07
CA ILE A 106 5.35 -12.95 15.38
C ILE A 106 6.58 -13.11 14.49
N ASP A 107 6.55 -12.40 13.39
CA ASP A 107 7.50 -12.53 12.30
C ASP A 107 8.67 -11.55 12.48
N HIS A 108 9.90 -12.05 12.42
CA HIS A 108 11.13 -11.26 12.52
C HIS A 108 11.60 -10.90 11.11
N ILE A 109 11.61 -9.63 10.78
CA ILE A 109 11.98 -9.15 9.45
C ILE A 109 13.50 -8.97 9.39
N LEU A 110 14.13 -9.76 8.52
CA LEU A 110 15.58 -9.81 8.30
C LEU A 110 15.90 -9.31 6.90
N VAL A 111 16.82 -8.36 6.79
CA VAL A 111 17.34 -7.85 5.51
C VAL A 111 18.77 -8.34 5.33
N ILE A 112 19.09 -8.77 4.12
CA ILE A 112 20.47 -9.14 3.71
C ILE A 112 20.70 -8.72 2.27
N GLN A 113 21.90 -8.21 1.97
CA GLN A 113 22.37 -8.04 0.60
C GLN A 113 23.52 -9.02 0.33
N ALA A 114 23.34 -9.87 -0.68
CA ALA A 114 24.36 -10.83 -1.10
C ALA A 114 24.13 -11.25 -2.55
N ASP A 115 25.22 -11.43 -3.30
CA ASP A 115 25.18 -12.18 -4.55
C ASP A 115 25.31 -13.66 -4.23
N VAL A 116 24.33 -14.44 -4.63
CA VAL A 116 24.22 -15.85 -4.27
C VAL A 116 23.99 -16.73 -5.49
N ASP A 117 24.51 -17.96 -5.41
CA ASP A 117 24.12 -19.00 -6.35
C ASP A 117 22.80 -19.62 -5.88
N LEU A 118 21.85 -19.80 -6.82
CA LEU A 118 20.52 -20.31 -6.55
C LEU A 118 20.31 -21.69 -7.17
N ASP A 119 19.87 -22.65 -6.33
CA ASP A 119 19.44 -23.98 -6.72
C ASP A 119 18.12 -24.32 -5.98
N PRO A 120 16.98 -23.73 -6.39
CA PRO A 120 15.73 -23.86 -5.67
C PRO A 120 15.25 -25.31 -5.58
N ASN A 121 14.87 -25.72 -4.38
CA ASN A 121 14.26 -27.03 -4.14
C ASN A 121 12.82 -27.04 -4.72
N PRO A 122 12.52 -27.86 -5.74
CA PRO A 122 11.22 -27.85 -6.40
C PRO A 122 10.05 -28.29 -5.50
N ASN A 123 10.33 -28.97 -4.37
CA ASN A 123 9.30 -29.30 -3.38
C ASN A 123 8.90 -28.09 -2.50
N GLU A 124 9.72 -27.07 -2.49
CA GLU A 124 9.50 -25.86 -1.68
C GLU A 124 9.12 -24.66 -2.55
N ILE A 125 9.78 -24.52 -3.70
CA ILE A 125 9.70 -23.33 -4.58
C ILE A 125 9.48 -23.78 -6.02
N SER A 126 8.44 -23.25 -6.66
CA SER A 126 8.13 -23.52 -8.06
C SER A 126 8.78 -22.50 -9.01
N GLU A 127 9.05 -21.30 -8.55
CA GLU A 127 9.57 -20.18 -9.37
C GLU A 127 10.28 -19.15 -8.49
N ILE A 128 11.27 -18.45 -9.06
CA ILE A 128 11.95 -17.32 -8.41
C ILE A 128 12.00 -16.12 -9.37
N LYS A 129 12.04 -14.91 -8.82
CA LYS A 129 12.13 -13.67 -9.59
C LYS A 129 12.89 -12.61 -8.79
N TRP A 130 13.83 -11.92 -9.45
CA TRP A 130 14.43 -10.70 -8.95
C TRP A 130 13.61 -9.51 -9.40
N VAL A 131 13.27 -8.60 -8.48
CA VAL A 131 12.44 -7.42 -8.77
C VAL A 131 13.10 -6.14 -8.26
N SER A 132 13.01 -5.06 -9.04
CA SER A 132 13.33 -3.71 -8.57
C SER A 132 12.23 -3.18 -7.67
N GLU A 133 12.44 -2.00 -7.07
CA GLU A 133 11.43 -1.30 -6.28
C GLU A 133 10.17 -1.01 -7.11
N GLU A 134 10.35 -0.45 -8.31
CA GLU A 134 9.24 -0.11 -9.21
C GLU A 134 8.49 -1.37 -9.69
N GLU A 135 9.21 -2.46 -9.97
CA GLU A 135 8.60 -3.74 -10.33
C GLU A 135 7.80 -4.34 -9.17
N LEU A 136 8.29 -4.23 -7.91
CA LEU A 136 7.54 -4.67 -6.75
C LEU A 136 6.29 -3.83 -6.54
N GLU A 137 6.37 -2.50 -6.65
CA GLU A 137 5.21 -1.62 -6.58
C GLU A 137 4.16 -1.98 -7.65
N ALA A 138 4.59 -2.22 -8.88
CA ALA A 138 3.70 -2.65 -9.96
C ALA A 138 3.02 -3.99 -9.65
N LEU A 139 3.77 -4.98 -9.13
CA LEU A 139 3.24 -6.28 -8.74
C LEU A 139 2.21 -6.20 -7.59
N LEU A 140 2.39 -5.27 -6.64
CA LEU A 140 1.45 -5.05 -5.54
C LEU A 140 0.14 -4.40 -5.99
N ILE A 141 0.15 -3.68 -7.12
CA ILE A 141 -1.02 -2.97 -7.69
C ILE A 141 -1.80 -3.89 -8.63
N ASP A 142 -1.11 -4.68 -9.44
CA ASP A 142 -1.70 -5.50 -10.50
C ASP A 142 -1.30 -6.98 -10.38
N GLU A 143 -2.10 -7.74 -9.64
CA GLU A 143 -1.87 -9.18 -9.43
C GLU A 143 -2.07 -10.01 -10.70
N GLU A 144 -2.80 -9.52 -11.70
CA GLU A 144 -2.99 -10.23 -12.97
C GLU A 144 -1.68 -10.35 -13.75
N GLN A 145 -0.78 -9.37 -13.61
CA GLN A 145 0.54 -9.41 -14.24
C GLN A 145 1.52 -10.40 -13.56
N THR A 146 1.23 -10.86 -12.35
CA THR A 146 2.12 -11.76 -11.60
C THR A 146 1.88 -13.23 -11.86
N GLU A 147 0.85 -13.61 -12.63
CA GLU A 147 0.40 -15.01 -12.75
C GLU A 147 0.26 -15.70 -11.37
N GLY A 148 -0.12 -14.95 -10.33
CA GLY A 148 -0.32 -15.52 -9.00
C GLY A 148 -0.47 -14.48 -7.89
N VAL A 149 -1.07 -14.93 -6.81
CA VAL A 149 -1.41 -14.15 -5.63
C VAL A 149 -0.17 -13.87 -4.79
N ILE A 150 -0.04 -12.68 -4.24
CA ILE A 150 1.00 -12.33 -3.28
C ILE A 150 0.57 -12.77 -1.87
N ALA A 151 1.50 -13.39 -1.13
CA ALA A 151 1.28 -13.85 0.23
C ALA A 151 0.84 -12.70 1.15
N PRO A 152 -0.19 -12.91 2.01
CA PRO A 152 -0.73 -11.86 2.88
C PRO A 152 0.31 -11.19 3.76
N TRP A 153 1.22 -11.96 4.36
CA TRP A 153 2.29 -11.41 5.20
C TRP A 153 3.27 -10.57 4.38
N PHE A 154 3.65 -11.02 3.18
CA PHE A 154 4.58 -10.27 2.34
C PHE A 154 3.94 -8.96 1.83
N ARG A 155 2.64 -8.96 1.53
CA ARG A 155 1.90 -7.74 1.25
C ARG A 155 1.96 -6.75 2.41
N CYS A 156 1.81 -7.23 3.65
CA CYS A 156 1.94 -6.38 4.83
C CYS A 156 3.35 -5.84 5.00
N ILE A 157 4.39 -6.67 4.80
CA ILE A 157 5.79 -6.23 4.84
C ILE A 157 6.02 -5.13 3.82
N ALA A 158 5.67 -5.37 2.55
CA ALA A 158 5.92 -4.45 1.45
C ALA A 158 5.11 -3.14 1.55
N ALA A 159 3.85 -3.21 2.04
CA ALA A 159 2.97 -2.04 2.08
C ALA A 159 3.05 -1.21 3.36
N ARG A 160 3.50 -1.80 4.49
CA ARG A 160 3.44 -1.14 5.81
C ARG A 160 4.78 -1.06 6.54
N VAL A 161 5.72 -1.95 6.24
CA VAL A 161 7.01 -2.04 6.92
C VAL A 161 8.10 -1.47 6.03
N MET A 162 8.13 -1.86 4.76
CA MET A 162 9.06 -1.30 3.78
C MET A 162 8.51 0.03 3.26
N ASP A 163 9.29 1.09 3.39
CA ASP A 163 9.06 2.38 2.74
C ASP A 163 10.24 2.72 1.82
N GLU A 164 10.19 3.88 1.18
CA GLU A 164 11.24 4.35 0.27
C GLU A 164 12.65 4.33 0.93
N THR A 165 12.73 4.44 2.26
CA THR A 165 14.01 4.51 2.98
C THR A 165 14.68 3.14 3.11
N TRP A 166 13.91 2.05 3.08
CA TRP A 166 14.45 0.69 3.16
C TRP A 166 15.28 0.32 1.94
N TRP A 167 14.76 0.65 0.75
CA TRP A 167 15.44 0.36 -0.50
C TRP A 167 16.75 1.14 -0.63
N ASP A 168 16.72 2.41 -0.23
CA ASP A 168 17.91 3.25 -0.19
C ASP A 168 18.96 2.73 0.79
N ALA A 169 18.52 2.23 1.96
CA ALA A 169 19.39 1.71 3.02
C ALA A 169 20.06 0.37 2.67
N VAL A 170 19.52 -0.41 1.70
CA VAL A 170 20.12 -1.69 1.29
C VAL A 170 21.56 -1.47 0.83
N GLY A 171 22.50 -2.21 1.42
CA GLY A 171 23.93 -2.12 1.15
C GLY A 171 24.68 -1.12 2.05
N ASP A 172 23.98 -0.42 2.94
CA ASP A 172 24.56 0.45 3.95
C ASP A 172 24.14 -0.05 5.35
N ALA A 173 25.09 -0.66 6.08
CA ALA A 173 24.83 -1.24 7.38
C ALA A 173 24.43 -0.21 8.44
N ASP A 174 24.95 1.01 8.36
CA ASP A 174 24.62 2.10 9.29
C ASP A 174 23.20 2.60 9.01
N ALA A 175 22.83 2.77 7.74
CA ALA A 175 21.49 3.14 7.35
C ALA A 175 20.45 2.06 7.73
N LEU A 176 20.75 0.76 7.54
CA LEU A 176 19.89 -0.33 8.00
C LEU A 176 19.76 -0.36 9.52
N ALA A 177 20.80 -0.02 10.27
CA ALA A 177 20.73 0.07 11.72
C ALA A 177 19.82 1.20 12.22
N GLU A 178 19.69 2.30 11.48
CA GLU A 178 18.75 3.39 11.78
C GLU A 178 17.28 3.02 11.59
N LEU A 179 16.99 1.98 10.77
CA LEU A 179 15.64 1.47 10.55
C LEU A 179 15.15 0.57 11.69
N VAL A 180 16.02 0.13 12.58
CA VAL A 180 15.65 -0.76 13.70
C VAL A 180 14.78 -0.02 14.69
N ASP A 181 13.51 -0.42 14.80
CA ASP A 181 12.56 0.32 15.65
C ASP A 181 12.19 -0.36 16.97
N GLY A 182 12.62 -1.61 17.18
CA GLY A 182 12.37 -2.40 18.40
C GLY A 182 10.88 -2.70 18.68
N LYS A 183 9.97 -2.42 17.73
CA LYS A 183 8.52 -2.56 17.88
C LYS A 183 8.01 -3.93 17.40
N ILE A 184 6.74 -4.18 17.66
CA ILE A 184 5.95 -5.23 17.03
C ILE A 184 4.79 -4.53 16.31
N HIS A 185 4.84 -4.52 14.98
CA HIS A 185 3.78 -3.99 14.15
C HIS A 185 2.61 -4.97 14.11
N ASP A 186 1.47 -4.60 14.68
CA ASP A 186 0.29 -5.45 14.71
C ASP A 186 -0.56 -5.25 13.45
N MET A 187 -0.60 -6.26 12.59
CA MET A 187 -1.37 -6.25 11.34
C MET A 187 -2.77 -6.83 11.49
N GLY A 188 -3.07 -7.43 12.66
CA GLY A 188 -4.37 -8.06 12.90
C GLY A 188 -4.61 -9.31 12.04
N ASP A 189 -5.86 -9.48 11.59
CA ASP A 189 -6.25 -10.56 10.68
C ASP A 189 -6.12 -10.09 9.21
N VAL A 190 -5.19 -10.70 8.49
CA VAL A 190 -4.87 -10.37 7.09
C VAL A 190 -5.38 -11.41 6.10
N SER A 191 -6.30 -12.28 6.53
CA SER A 191 -6.88 -13.35 5.69
C SER A 191 -7.57 -12.82 4.43
N HIS A 192 -8.12 -11.60 4.51
CA HIS A 192 -8.81 -10.91 3.42
C HIS A 192 -7.90 -10.50 2.25
N LEU A 193 -6.57 -10.56 2.43
CA LEU A 193 -5.60 -10.29 1.37
C LEU A 193 -5.42 -11.49 0.41
N LEU A 194 -6.10 -12.61 0.65
CA LEU A 194 -6.21 -13.72 -0.30
C LEU A 194 -7.45 -13.50 -1.19
N PRO A 195 -7.37 -13.64 -2.52
CA PRO A 195 -8.47 -13.40 -3.44
C PRO A 195 -9.72 -14.27 -3.19
N ASP A 196 -9.54 -15.50 -2.69
CA ASP A 196 -10.61 -16.45 -2.38
C ASP A 196 -11.19 -16.29 -0.97
N ALA A 197 -10.65 -15.41 -0.15
CA ALA A 197 -11.33 -15.01 1.07
C ALA A 197 -12.63 -14.34 0.64
N GLN A 198 -13.78 -14.94 0.93
CA GLN A 198 -15.12 -14.41 0.61
C GLN A 198 -15.24 -12.99 1.20
N GLY A 199 -14.63 -12.03 0.51
CA GLY A 199 -14.76 -10.61 0.77
C GLY A 199 -16.17 -10.17 0.45
N ALA A 200 -16.69 -9.20 1.19
CA ALA A 200 -17.90 -8.50 0.80
C ALA A 200 -17.73 -8.03 -0.66
N ASP A 201 -18.72 -8.31 -1.51
CA ASP A 201 -18.75 -7.83 -2.88
C ASP A 201 -18.38 -6.34 -2.91
N LEU A 202 -17.42 -5.98 -3.78
CA LEU A 202 -16.94 -4.61 -3.94
C LEU A 202 -18.09 -3.61 -4.08
N MET A 203 -19.13 -3.99 -4.83
CA MET A 203 -20.28 -3.12 -5.07
C MET A 203 -21.13 -2.93 -3.82
N THR A 204 -21.27 -3.96 -3.00
CA THR A 204 -21.94 -3.88 -1.69
C THR A 204 -21.14 -2.98 -0.74
N SER A 205 -19.82 -3.16 -0.66
CA SER A 205 -18.95 -2.32 0.16
C SER A 205 -18.97 -0.85 -0.28
N LEU A 206 -19.00 -0.58 -1.58
CA LEU A 206 -19.14 0.77 -2.12
C LEU A 206 -20.50 1.38 -1.76
N ALA A 207 -21.59 0.61 -1.86
CA ALA A 207 -22.93 1.07 -1.53
C ALA A 207 -23.07 1.45 -0.04
N GLU A 208 -22.38 0.74 0.85
CA GLU A 208 -22.33 1.04 2.28
C GLU A 208 -21.56 2.33 2.59
N VAL A 209 -20.41 2.54 1.94
CA VAL A 209 -19.47 3.61 2.29
C VAL A 209 -19.79 4.92 1.58
N LYS A 210 -20.30 4.86 0.35
CA LYS A 210 -20.58 6.05 -0.47
C LYS A 210 -21.42 7.11 0.25
N PRO A 211 -22.57 6.81 0.88
CA PRO A 211 -23.37 7.83 1.57
C PRO A 211 -22.64 8.46 2.75
N LEU A 212 -21.76 7.70 3.44
CA LEU A 212 -20.96 8.21 4.56
C LEU A 212 -19.94 9.24 4.08
N VAL A 213 -19.27 8.97 2.97
CA VAL A 213 -18.31 9.89 2.36
C VAL A 213 -19.02 11.09 1.78
N GLU A 214 -20.16 10.93 1.09
CA GLU A 214 -20.95 12.04 0.54
C GLU A 214 -21.40 13.03 1.62
N ALA A 215 -21.83 12.53 2.78
CA ALA A 215 -22.14 13.37 3.93
C ALA A 215 -20.93 14.17 4.45
N ARG A 216 -19.70 13.61 4.37
CA ARG A 216 -18.47 14.31 4.74
C ARG A 216 -18.11 15.40 3.72
N ILE A 217 -18.25 15.11 2.43
CA ILE A 217 -18.04 16.08 1.34
C ILE A 217 -19.01 17.24 1.47
N GLU A 218 -20.30 16.96 1.61
CA GLU A 218 -21.34 17.99 1.77
C GLU A 218 -21.05 18.88 2.97
N ARG A 219 -20.75 18.29 4.13
CA ARG A 219 -20.41 19.05 5.34
C ARG A 219 -19.20 19.97 5.12
N ALA A 220 -18.16 19.49 4.45
CA ALA A 220 -16.96 20.28 4.19
C ALA A 220 -17.23 21.44 3.23
N LEU A 221 -17.91 21.21 2.10
CA LEU A 221 -18.13 22.18 1.04
C LEU A 221 -19.26 23.20 1.37
N THR A 222 -20.15 22.87 2.30
CA THR A 222 -21.21 23.78 2.75
C THR A 222 -20.81 24.61 3.97
N HIS A 223 -19.65 24.33 4.59
CA HIS A 223 -19.14 25.09 5.73
C HIS A 223 -18.50 26.43 5.31
N THR A 224 -19.25 27.24 4.56
CA THR A 224 -18.85 28.58 4.13
C THR A 224 -19.99 29.53 4.31
N SER A 225 -19.68 30.81 4.61
CA SER A 225 -20.69 31.89 4.76
C SER A 225 -21.19 32.43 3.42
N HIS A 226 -20.63 31.97 2.29
CA HIS A 226 -20.97 32.51 0.96
C HIS A 226 -21.79 31.49 0.14
N PRO A 227 -23.16 31.66 0.04
CA PRO A 227 -24.02 30.64 -0.59
C PRO A 227 -23.70 30.36 -2.06
N ARG A 228 -23.31 31.38 -2.84
CA ARG A 228 -22.95 31.21 -4.25
C ARG A 228 -21.68 30.37 -4.41
N LEU A 229 -20.67 30.55 -3.54
CA LEU A 229 -19.45 29.77 -3.55
C LEU A 229 -19.74 28.33 -3.16
N SER A 230 -20.53 28.10 -2.08
CA SER A 230 -20.97 26.76 -1.68
C SER A 230 -21.70 26.04 -2.80
N GLY A 231 -22.66 26.73 -3.47
CA GLY A 231 -23.38 26.16 -4.61
C GLY A 231 -22.45 25.78 -5.77
N ALA A 232 -21.47 26.61 -6.10
CA ALA A 232 -20.50 26.34 -7.15
C ALA A 232 -19.60 25.11 -6.81
N MET A 233 -19.14 24.98 -5.56
CA MET A 233 -18.36 23.82 -5.10
C MET A 233 -19.19 22.53 -5.10
N MET A 234 -20.47 22.60 -4.73
CA MET A 234 -21.38 21.45 -4.69
C MET A 234 -21.88 21.01 -6.07
N HIS A 235 -21.83 21.87 -7.07
CA HIS A 235 -22.45 21.65 -8.38
C HIS A 235 -22.02 20.34 -9.05
N LEU A 236 -20.71 20.04 -9.11
CA LEU A 236 -20.21 18.78 -9.66
C LEU A 236 -20.45 17.58 -8.73
N VAL A 237 -20.49 17.82 -7.42
CA VAL A 237 -20.79 16.77 -6.43
C VAL A 237 -22.24 16.29 -6.61
N GLU A 238 -23.19 17.21 -6.75
CA GLU A 238 -24.60 16.91 -7.01
C GLU A 238 -24.83 16.23 -8.36
N GLY A 239 -23.96 16.42 -9.34
CA GLY A 239 -23.95 15.71 -10.62
C GLY A 239 -23.75 14.19 -10.50
N GLY A 240 -23.53 13.68 -9.29
CA GLY A 240 -23.39 12.26 -9.02
C GLY A 240 -21.97 11.73 -9.25
N GLY A 241 -21.86 10.39 -9.34
CA GLY A 241 -20.60 9.69 -9.51
C GLY A 241 -20.49 8.48 -8.58
N LYS A 242 -19.54 7.59 -8.86
CA LYS A 242 -19.31 6.37 -8.07
C LYS A 242 -18.55 6.62 -6.77
N ARG A 243 -17.90 7.78 -6.61
CA ARG A 243 -17.06 8.16 -5.46
C ARG A 243 -15.96 7.12 -5.14
N LEU A 244 -15.44 6.44 -6.13
CA LEU A 244 -14.45 5.38 -5.92
C LEU A 244 -13.25 5.88 -5.14
N ARG A 245 -12.66 7.02 -5.55
CA ARG A 245 -11.48 7.59 -4.89
C ARG A 245 -11.72 7.88 -3.41
N ALA A 246 -12.91 8.37 -3.09
CA ALA A 246 -13.31 8.68 -1.72
C ALA A 246 -13.58 7.44 -0.86
N CYS A 247 -14.08 6.36 -1.45
CA CYS A 247 -14.42 5.12 -0.74
C CYS A 247 -13.19 4.23 -0.49
N ILE A 248 -12.17 4.29 -1.36
CA ILE A 248 -10.99 3.43 -1.29
C ILE A 248 -10.28 3.49 0.09
N PRO A 249 -9.99 4.66 0.69
CA PRO A 249 -9.30 4.69 2.00
C PRO A 249 -10.05 3.90 3.09
N TRP A 250 -11.36 4.06 3.16
CA TRP A 250 -12.20 3.31 4.10
C TRP A 250 -12.24 1.83 3.80
N MET A 251 -12.41 1.46 2.51
CA MET A 251 -12.49 0.07 2.10
C MET A 251 -11.18 -0.67 2.37
N VAL A 252 -10.04 -0.04 2.08
CA VAL A 252 -8.71 -0.59 2.38
C VAL A 252 -8.54 -0.77 3.89
N ALA A 253 -8.89 0.24 4.69
CA ALA A 253 -8.81 0.16 6.15
C ALA A 253 -9.73 -0.93 6.71
N LYS A 254 -10.98 -1.04 6.21
CA LYS A 254 -11.90 -2.12 6.56
C LYS A 254 -11.30 -3.49 6.25
N ALA A 255 -10.66 -3.61 5.10
CA ALA A 255 -9.99 -4.82 4.67
C ALA A 255 -8.80 -5.21 5.58
N VAL A 256 -8.07 -4.24 6.13
CA VAL A 256 -6.96 -4.50 7.07
C VAL A 256 -7.39 -4.49 8.55
N GLY A 257 -8.69 -4.32 8.84
CA GLY A 257 -9.23 -4.42 10.20
C GLY A 257 -9.07 -3.17 11.07
N ASP A 258 -8.74 -2.01 10.48
CA ASP A 258 -8.48 -0.76 11.20
C ASP A 258 -9.31 0.40 10.63
N THR A 259 -10.60 0.48 10.98
CA THR A 259 -11.48 1.56 10.53
C THR A 259 -11.67 2.61 11.62
N HIS A 260 -11.53 3.88 11.26
CA HIS A 260 -11.88 5.02 12.10
C HIS A 260 -12.50 6.16 11.26
N ALA A 261 -13.26 7.05 11.91
CA ALA A 261 -14.05 8.07 11.23
C ALA A 261 -13.23 9.02 10.33
N GLY A 262 -11.98 9.32 10.71
CA GLY A 262 -11.10 10.19 9.93
C GLY A 262 -10.73 9.67 8.54
N LEU A 263 -10.86 8.37 8.30
CA LEU A 263 -10.66 7.81 6.95
C LEU A 263 -11.75 8.28 5.97
N LEU A 264 -12.95 8.54 6.46
CA LEU A 264 -14.02 9.15 5.66
C LEU A 264 -13.69 10.61 5.34
N ASP A 265 -13.07 11.33 6.28
CA ASP A 265 -12.64 12.72 6.07
C ASP A 265 -11.48 12.78 5.06
N VAL A 266 -10.51 11.84 5.13
CA VAL A 266 -9.45 11.70 4.11
C VAL A 266 -10.03 11.35 2.75
N GLY A 267 -10.95 10.41 2.68
CA GLY A 267 -11.65 10.05 1.44
C GLY A 267 -12.40 11.23 0.84
N ALA A 268 -13.13 11.99 1.67
CA ALA A 268 -13.83 13.22 1.26
C ALA A 268 -12.85 14.28 0.75
N ALA A 269 -11.69 14.45 1.40
CA ALA A 269 -10.65 15.37 0.96
C ALA A 269 -10.10 14.99 -0.42
N ILE A 270 -9.81 13.70 -0.66
CA ILE A 270 -9.34 13.20 -1.96
C ILE A 270 -10.37 13.46 -3.06
N GLU A 271 -11.65 13.20 -2.81
CA GLU A 271 -12.72 13.46 -3.79
C GLU A 271 -12.92 14.97 -4.01
N THR A 272 -12.76 15.78 -2.98
CA THR A 272 -12.83 17.26 -3.09
C THR A 272 -11.69 17.76 -3.97
N ILE A 273 -10.46 17.26 -3.80
CA ILE A 273 -9.33 17.55 -4.68
C ILE A 273 -9.63 17.12 -6.11
N HIS A 274 -10.19 15.93 -6.31
CA HIS A 274 -10.57 15.48 -7.65
C HIS A 274 -11.60 16.41 -8.30
N ASN A 275 -12.63 16.86 -7.57
CA ASN A 275 -13.59 17.79 -8.13
C ASN A 275 -12.99 19.18 -8.39
N PHE A 276 -12.04 19.65 -7.55
CA PHE A 276 -11.24 20.86 -7.84
C PHE A 276 -10.53 20.74 -9.19
N THR A 277 -9.84 19.61 -9.44
CA THR A 277 -9.14 19.43 -10.72
C THR A 277 -10.11 19.43 -11.90
N LEU A 278 -11.29 18.82 -11.77
CA LEU A 278 -12.30 18.83 -12.83
C LEU A 278 -12.87 20.23 -13.11
N VAL A 279 -13.07 21.06 -12.08
CA VAL A 279 -13.56 22.44 -12.28
C VAL A 279 -12.55 23.26 -13.08
N HIS A 280 -11.26 23.13 -12.80
CA HIS A 280 -10.20 23.84 -13.52
C HIS A 280 -9.94 23.24 -14.91
N ASP A 281 -10.04 21.93 -15.05
CA ASP A 281 -9.92 21.18 -16.29
C ASP A 281 -10.98 21.65 -17.31
N ASP A 282 -12.26 21.70 -16.90
CA ASP A 282 -13.37 22.20 -17.73
C ASP A 282 -13.12 23.62 -18.25
N ILE A 283 -12.41 24.46 -17.48
CA ILE A 283 -12.05 25.82 -17.90
C ILE A 283 -10.89 25.79 -18.90
N MET A 284 -9.88 24.95 -18.68
CA MET A 284 -8.69 24.86 -19.55
C MET A 284 -9.02 24.25 -20.90
N ASP A 285 -9.93 23.26 -20.90
CA ASP A 285 -10.34 22.52 -22.09
C ASP A 285 -11.54 23.18 -22.83
N ASP A 286 -12.09 24.30 -22.29
CA ASP A 286 -13.28 24.99 -22.81
C ASP A 286 -14.50 24.05 -22.90
N ASP A 287 -14.65 23.15 -21.92
CA ASP A 287 -15.71 22.15 -21.83
C ASP A 287 -16.99 22.72 -21.21
N ASP A 288 -18.05 22.85 -22.01
CA ASP A 288 -19.34 23.40 -21.55
C ASP A 288 -20.14 22.45 -20.63
N ILE A 289 -19.91 21.12 -20.75
CA ILE A 289 -20.74 20.06 -20.14
C ILE A 289 -19.88 19.05 -19.38
N ARG A 290 -20.20 18.81 -18.10
CA ARG A 290 -19.62 17.75 -17.28
C ARG A 290 -20.72 16.90 -16.63
N ARG A 291 -20.64 15.56 -16.78
CA ARG A 291 -21.61 14.59 -16.23
C ARG A 291 -23.07 14.90 -16.64
N GLY A 292 -23.30 15.42 -17.86
CA GLY A 292 -24.61 15.77 -18.38
C GLY A 292 -25.23 17.03 -17.82
N ARG A 293 -24.45 17.86 -17.09
CA ARG A 293 -24.84 19.18 -16.58
C ARG A 293 -23.88 20.24 -17.13
N ASN A 294 -24.27 21.51 -17.07
CA ASN A 294 -23.35 22.59 -17.39
C ASN A 294 -22.09 22.49 -16.51
N ALA A 295 -20.92 22.77 -17.08
CA ALA A 295 -19.70 22.97 -16.31
C ALA A 295 -19.86 24.15 -15.34
N VAL A 296 -19.06 24.23 -14.26
CA VAL A 296 -19.24 25.24 -13.21
C VAL A 296 -19.07 26.66 -13.76
N HIS A 297 -18.15 26.89 -14.69
CA HIS A 297 -17.92 28.21 -15.30
C HIS A 297 -19.03 28.63 -16.24
N ILE A 298 -19.83 27.71 -16.77
CA ILE A 298 -21.02 27.97 -17.57
C ILE A 298 -22.24 28.22 -16.68
N GLU A 299 -22.42 27.43 -15.61
CA GLU A 299 -23.58 27.58 -14.70
C GLU A 299 -23.48 28.81 -13.82
N TYR A 300 -22.29 29.19 -13.39
CA TYR A 300 -22.07 30.33 -12.50
C TYR A 300 -21.42 31.50 -13.23
N ASP A 301 -20.14 31.49 -13.41
CA ASP A 301 -19.24 32.32 -14.24
C ASP A 301 -17.79 31.86 -14.02
N LEU A 302 -16.88 32.27 -14.90
CA LEU A 302 -15.47 31.94 -14.85
C LEU A 302 -14.78 32.35 -13.53
N PRO A 303 -14.91 33.57 -13.01
CA PRO A 303 -14.32 33.94 -11.72
C PRO A 303 -14.82 33.08 -10.54
N THR A 304 -16.12 32.77 -10.53
CA THR A 304 -16.72 31.93 -9.47
C THR A 304 -16.21 30.51 -9.56
N ALA A 305 -16.03 29.93 -10.75
CA ALA A 305 -15.49 28.58 -10.95
C ALA A 305 -14.03 28.48 -10.49
N ILE A 306 -13.19 29.46 -10.83
CA ILE A 306 -11.80 29.51 -10.34
C ILE A 306 -11.76 29.56 -8.80
N ASN A 307 -12.54 30.47 -8.19
CA ASN A 307 -12.62 30.59 -6.73
C ASN A 307 -13.15 29.30 -6.08
N ALA A 308 -14.10 28.62 -6.71
CA ALA A 308 -14.64 27.36 -6.20
C ALA A 308 -13.57 26.27 -6.18
N GLY A 309 -12.77 26.13 -7.24
CA GLY A 309 -11.65 25.21 -7.29
C GLY A 309 -10.61 25.49 -6.21
N ASP A 310 -10.14 26.74 -6.10
CA ASP A 310 -9.17 27.16 -5.10
C ASP A 310 -9.65 26.89 -3.66
N ALA A 311 -10.92 27.21 -3.38
CA ALA A 311 -11.54 26.94 -2.09
C ALA A 311 -11.63 25.45 -1.78
N MET A 312 -12.00 24.62 -2.76
CA MET A 312 -12.04 23.15 -2.60
C MET A 312 -10.69 22.56 -2.25
N LEU A 313 -9.61 23.04 -2.87
CA LEU A 313 -8.25 22.59 -2.53
C LEU A 313 -7.88 22.94 -1.07
N ALA A 314 -8.18 24.16 -0.62
CA ALA A 314 -7.94 24.58 0.76
C ALA A 314 -8.78 23.76 1.76
N ILE A 315 -10.09 23.60 1.49
CA ILE A 315 -11.02 22.82 2.32
C ILE A 315 -10.58 21.35 2.45
N ALA A 316 -10.02 20.76 1.40
CA ALA A 316 -9.51 19.40 1.46
C ALA A 316 -8.38 19.25 2.50
N PHE A 317 -7.45 20.20 2.57
CA PHE A 317 -6.40 20.19 3.60
C PHE A 317 -6.94 20.48 5.00
N GLU A 318 -7.94 21.37 5.14
CA GLU A 318 -8.61 21.60 6.42
C GLU A 318 -9.30 20.35 6.93
N ALA A 319 -10.04 19.63 6.08
CA ALA A 319 -10.71 18.37 6.43
C ALA A 319 -9.75 17.30 6.92
N MET A 320 -8.58 17.15 6.26
CA MET A 320 -7.56 16.21 6.69
C MET A 320 -6.91 16.60 8.02
N ALA A 321 -6.67 17.88 8.25
CA ALA A 321 -6.02 18.35 9.46
C ALA A 321 -6.82 18.08 10.74
N VAL A 322 -8.15 17.94 10.63
CA VAL A 322 -9.08 17.67 11.72
C VAL A 322 -9.65 16.25 11.72
N ALA A 323 -9.16 15.38 10.84
CA ALA A 323 -9.65 14.01 10.69
C ALA A 323 -9.45 13.20 11.98
N GLU A 324 -10.55 12.72 12.55
CA GLU A 324 -10.58 12.06 13.87
C GLU A 324 -9.99 10.65 13.80
N GLY A 325 -9.04 10.31 14.69
CA GLY A 325 -8.40 9.00 14.74
C GLY A 325 -7.14 8.88 13.87
N ILE A 326 -6.75 9.93 13.13
CA ILE A 326 -5.46 10.00 12.47
C ILE A 326 -4.41 10.53 13.46
N GLU A 327 -3.35 9.78 13.67
CA GLU A 327 -2.25 10.22 14.52
C GLU A 327 -1.63 11.51 13.97
N HIS A 328 -1.37 12.48 14.86
CA HIS A 328 -0.74 13.75 14.45
C HIS A 328 0.59 13.58 13.74
N ALA A 329 1.35 12.53 14.08
CA ALA A 329 2.60 12.19 13.41
C ALA A 329 2.43 11.81 11.93
N MET A 330 1.25 11.32 11.53
CA MET A 330 0.93 10.96 10.15
C MET A 330 0.50 12.16 9.28
N LEU A 331 0.09 13.28 9.88
CA LEU A 331 -0.38 14.45 9.12
C LEU A 331 0.68 15.01 8.16
N PRO A 332 1.97 15.20 8.54
CA PRO A 332 2.99 15.65 7.61
C PRO A 332 3.18 14.72 6.41
N PHE A 333 3.11 13.41 6.64
CA PHE A 333 3.20 12.39 5.59
C PHE A 333 2.00 12.51 4.62
N LEU A 334 0.77 12.57 5.13
CA LEU A 334 -0.44 12.74 4.29
C LEU A 334 -0.38 14.02 3.47
N VAL A 335 0.00 15.14 4.09
CA VAL A 335 0.14 16.44 3.40
C VAL A 335 1.19 16.35 2.30
N LYS A 336 2.36 15.73 2.57
CA LYS A 336 3.43 15.53 1.57
C LYS A 336 2.93 14.68 0.39
N ARG A 337 2.26 13.54 0.66
CA ARG A 337 1.74 12.63 -0.38
C ARG A 337 0.69 13.30 -1.25
N ILE A 338 -0.27 13.99 -0.63
CA ILE A 338 -1.34 14.68 -1.37
C ILE A 338 -0.79 15.87 -2.14
N GLY A 339 0.12 16.66 -1.57
CA GLY A 339 0.77 17.75 -2.29
C GLY A 339 1.56 17.24 -3.51
N ARG A 340 2.26 16.12 -3.38
CA ARG A 340 2.95 15.45 -4.51
C ARG A 340 1.94 14.98 -5.57
N MET A 341 0.80 14.40 -5.16
CA MET A 341 -0.26 13.96 -6.07
C MET A 341 -0.82 15.14 -6.86
N VAL A 342 -1.20 16.24 -6.20
CA VAL A 342 -1.73 17.44 -6.86
C VAL A 342 -0.72 18.00 -7.85
N ARG A 343 0.55 18.11 -7.45
CA ARG A 343 1.63 18.58 -8.34
C ARG A 343 1.77 17.69 -9.58
N ARG A 344 1.79 16.36 -9.44
CA ARG A 344 1.88 15.42 -10.57
C ARG A 344 0.69 15.53 -11.53
N VAL A 345 -0.53 15.70 -10.99
CA VAL A 345 -1.72 15.93 -11.83
C VAL A 345 -1.59 17.22 -12.60
N SER A 346 -1.12 18.31 -11.97
CA SER A 346 -0.90 19.60 -12.67
C SER A 346 0.20 19.51 -13.72
N GLU A 347 1.28 18.76 -13.45
CA GLU A 347 2.36 18.50 -14.43
C GLU A 347 1.82 17.69 -15.63
N GLY A 348 0.96 16.70 -15.38
CA GLY A 348 0.29 15.93 -16.43
C GLY A 348 -0.65 16.78 -17.28
N GLN A 349 -1.46 17.62 -16.66
CA GLN A 349 -2.36 18.55 -17.37
C GLN A 349 -1.58 19.56 -18.22
N GLN A 350 -0.43 20.05 -17.72
CA GLN A 350 0.42 20.92 -18.53
C GLN A 350 0.98 20.20 -19.76
N LEU A 351 1.36 18.94 -19.64
CA LEU A 351 1.81 18.14 -20.78
C LEU A 351 0.68 17.93 -21.80
N ASP A 352 -0.54 17.70 -21.34
CA ASP A 352 -1.71 17.56 -22.20
C ASP A 352 -1.93 18.81 -23.05
N ILE A 353 -1.95 19.97 -22.42
CA ILE A 353 -2.02 21.28 -23.10
C ILE A 353 -0.87 21.47 -24.10
N ASP A 354 0.37 21.10 -23.71
CA ASP A 354 1.53 21.24 -24.58
C ASP A 354 1.42 20.30 -25.81
N PHE A 355 0.85 19.11 -25.66
CA PHE A 355 0.67 18.11 -26.73
C PHE A 355 -0.32 18.58 -27.80
N GLU A 356 -1.31 19.38 -27.47
CA GLU A 356 -2.23 19.98 -28.47
C GLU A 356 -1.50 20.81 -29.53
N THR A 357 -0.35 21.39 -29.17
CA THR A 357 0.44 22.25 -30.06
C THR A 357 1.64 21.55 -30.70
N MET A 358 2.00 20.34 -30.22
CA MET A 358 3.13 19.55 -30.71
C MET A 358 2.75 18.75 -31.97
N GLY A 359 3.57 18.83 -33.01
CA GLY A 359 3.36 18.05 -34.25
C GLY A 359 3.67 16.55 -34.13
N SER A 360 4.38 16.12 -33.09
CA SER A 360 4.65 14.71 -32.74
C SER A 360 5.09 14.63 -31.26
N VAL A 361 4.69 13.58 -30.57
CA VAL A 361 5.05 13.27 -29.17
C VAL A 361 5.80 11.95 -29.17
N SER A 362 6.91 11.83 -28.41
CA SER A 362 7.56 10.55 -28.16
C SER A 362 6.85 9.81 -27.01
N GLU A 363 6.97 8.49 -26.99
CA GLU A 363 6.42 7.65 -25.92
C GLU A 363 7.34 7.58 -24.67
N ASP A 364 8.40 8.40 -24.61
CA ASP A 364 9.37 8.43 -23.51
C ASP A 364 8.95 9.37 -22.36
#